data_f53e92bbce9a15f5c2026c77db1b10a9
#
_entry.id   f53e92bbce9a15f5c2026c77db1b10a9
#
_cell.length_a   1.000
_cell.length_b   1.000
_cell.length_c   1.000
_cell.angle_alpha   90.00
_cell.angle_beta   90.00
_cell.angle_gamma   90.00
#
_symmetry.space_group_name_H-M   'P 1'
#
loop_
_entity.id
_entity.type
_entity.pdbx_description
1 polymer ?
#
loop_
_entity_poly.entity_id
_entity_poly.type
_entity_poly.pdbx_seq_one_letter_code
_entity_poly.pdbx_strand_id
1 'polypeptide(L)'
;MDIAAVESRIAELERCISTVAEVSAREQLYVGVDLGTAYIVVVVVNSKGEPVACALEFAQVVRDGLVVDYVGATQIVRRLVGQLQERLGRELEDAAIAVPPGTGVRECATHRHVVEGAGLNVTSILDEPTAANAVLNVQNGVIVDIGGGTTGLSILENGKVVYVADEPTGGTHLSLVLSGNYGVSFEEAEKIKKDPARQREVFTVVKPVIEKMASIINSHIRGRNVSDIYLVGGTCCLKDMETIIAKETGKPVCKPSNPFLVTPLGIALNCVPKD
;
A
#
# COMPACT_ATOMS: atom_id res chain seq x y z
N MET A 1 -11.32 -1.74 -15.12
CA MET A 1 -11.30 -0.87 -13.93
C MET A 1 -12.14 0.37 -14.18
N ASP A 2 -13.01 0.75 -13.25
CA ASP A 2 -13.70 2.04 -13.26
C ASP A 2 -12.86 3.06 -12.46
N ILE A 3 -12.07 3.84 -13.18
CA ILE A 3 -11.15 4.80 -12.55
C ILE A 3 -11.89 5.87 -11.73
N ALA A 4 -13.09 6.31 -12.19
CA ALA A 4 -13.84 7.35 -11.48
C ALA A 4 -14.35 6.86 -10.12
N ALA A 5 -14.79 5.61 -10.03
CA ALA A 5 -15.19 4.99 -8.76
C ALA A 5 -13.99 4.81 -7.82
N VAL A 6 -12.83 4.42 -8.34
CA VAL A 6 -11.57 4.32 -7.56
C VAL A 6 -11.17 5.69 -7.01
N GLU A 7 -11.14 6.73 -7.87
CA GLU A 7 -10.78 8.10 -7.47
C GLU A 7 -11.72 8.65 -6.40
N SER A 8 -13.04 8.43 -6.52
CA SER A 8 -14.00 8.85 -5.50
C SER A 8 -13.70 8.22 -4.13
N ARG A 9 -13.47 6.92 -4.08
CA ARG A 9 -13.16 6.19 -2.83
C ARG A 9 -11.83 6.64 -2.21
N ILE A 10 -10.81 6.86 -3.04
CA ILE A 10 -9.50 7.34 -2.56
C ILE A 10 -9.63 8.76 -1.99
N ALA A 11 -10.36 9.66 -2.66
CA ALA A 11 -10.60 11.01 -2.17
C ALA A 11 -11.43 11.03 -0.87
N GLU A 12 -12.36 10.09 -0.69
CA GLU A 12 -13.07 9.90 0.58
C GLU A 12 -12.12 9.45 1.69
N LEU A 13 -11.27 8.47 1.42
CA LEU A 13 -10.28 8.00 2.39
C LEU A 13 -9.26 9.09 2.77
N GLU A 14 -8.81 9.90 1.82
CA GLU A 14 -7.93 11.05 2.10
C GLU A 14 -8.56 12.02 3.10
N ARG A 15 -9.83 12.34 2.94
CA ARG A 15 -10.57 13.18 3.91
C ARG A 15 -10.62 12.54 5.30
N CYS A 16 -10.75 11.21 5.37
CA CYS A 16 -10.80 10.46 6.61
C CYS A 16 -9.48 10.46 7.40
N ILE A 17 -8.36 10.92 6.84
CA ILE A 17 -7.11 11.13 7.57
C ILE A 17 -7.29 12.24 8.62
N SER A 18 -7.98 13.32 8.28
CA SER A 18 -8.17 14.48 9.16
C SER A 18 -9.56 14.52 9.81
N THR A 19 -10.56 13.89 9.21
CA THR A 19 -11.94 13.89 9.68
C THR A 19 -12.44 12.45 9.90
N VAL A 20 -13.59 12.31 10.56
CA VAL A 20 -14.32 11.05 10.71
C VAL A 20 -15.63 11.17 9.95
N ALA A 21 -15.98 10.19 9.14
CA ALA A 21 -17.29 10.15 8.50
C ALA A 21 -18.38 9.83 9.53
N GLU A 22 -19.57 10.39 9.33
CA GLU A 22 -20.72 10.08 10.16
C GLU A 22 -21.15 8.62 9.98
N VAL A 23 -21.20 7.87 11.07
CA VAL A 23 -21.67 6.48 11.09
C VAL A 23 -22.65 6.27 12.23
N SER A 24 -23.62 5.38 12.02
CA SER A 24 -24.56 5.00 13.08
C SER A 24 -23.79 4.34 14.26
N ALA A 25 -24.17 4.64 15.50
CA ALA A 25 -23.56 4.03 16.68
C ALA A 25 -23.65 2.49 16.72
N ARG A 26 -24.60 1.90 15.98
CA ARG A 26 -24.79 0.44 15.87
C ARG A 26 -24.16 -0.17 14.64
N GLU A 27 -23.59 0.63 13.75
CA GLU A 27 -22.99 0.14 12.51
C GLU A 27 -21.69 -0.61 12.81
N GLN A 28 -21.52 -1.79 12.25
CA GLN A 28 -20.27 -2.55 12.38
C GLN A 28 -19.16 -1.85 11.61
N LEU A 29 -17.99 -1.76 12.24
CA LEU A 29 -16.79 -1.19 11.65
C LEU A 29 -15.73 -2.29 11.47
N TYR A 30 -14.96 -2.16 10.41
CA TYR A 30 -13.92 -3.11 10.02
C TYR A 30 -12.61 -2.39 9.79
N VAL A 31 -11.50 -3.02 10.17
CA VAL A 31 -10.18 -2.40 10.16
C VAL A 31 -9.29 -3.06 9.11
N GLY A 32 -8.55 -2.26 8.36
CA GLY A 32 -7.38 -2.70 7.58
C GLY A 32 -6.11 -2.17 8.23
N VAL A 33 -5.15 -3.03 8.50
CA VAL A 33 -3.83 -2.65 9.01
C VAL A 33 -2.78 -3.01 7.97
N ASP A 34 -2.13 -2.00 7.42
CA ASP A 34 -1.00 -2.13 6.51
C ASP A 34 0.31 -1.87 7.28
N LEU A 35 1.13 -2.91 7.40
CA LEU A 35 2.45 -2.85 8.05
C LEU A 35 3.55 -2.63 7.02
N GLY A 36 3.54 -1.47 6.36
CA GLY A 36 4.50 -1.16 5.30
C GLY A 36 5.90 -0.80 5.81
N THR A 37 6.89 -0.89 4.92
CA THR A 37 8.31 -0.58 5.22
C THR A 37 8.55 0.88 5.62
N ALA A 38 7.74 1.82 5.11
CA ALA A 38 7.90 3.25 5.38
C ALA A 38 6.76 3.85 6.22
N TYR A 39 5.58 3.25 6.17
CA TYR A 39 4.41 3.70 6.92
C TYR A 39 3.63 2.51 7.46
N ILE A 40 3.09 2.67 8.65
CA ILE A 40 1.97 1.86 9.14
C ILE A 40 0.71 2.68 8.89
N VAL A 41 -0.28 2.07 8.23
CA VAL A 41 -1.56 2.71 7.92
C VAL A 41 -2.69 1.87 8.50
N VAL A 42 -3.61 2.53 9.21
CA VAL A 42 -4.83 1.91 9.74
C VAL A 42 -6.03 2.59 9.11
N VAL A 43 -6.84 1.83 8.41
CA VAL A 43 -8.06 2.28 7.73
C VAL A 43 -9.27 1.63 8.38
N VAL A 44 -10.30 2.43 8.64
CA VAL A 44 -11.60 1.94 9.14
C VAL A 44 -12.65 2.16 8.06
N VAL A 45 -13.42 1.12 7.77
CA VAL A 45 -14.56 1.15 6.85
C VAL A 45 -15.83 0.66 7.55
N ASN A 46 -16.98 1.06 7.04
CA ASN A 46 -18.28 0.56 7.49
C ASN A 46 -18.67 -0.77 6.79
N SER A 47 -19.82 -1.31 7.11
CA SER A 47 -20.34 -2.56 6.53
C SER A 47 -20.57 -2.52 5.00
N LYS A 48 -20.64 -1.33 4.41
CA LYS A 48 -20.74 -1.12 2.95
C LYS A 48 -19.36 -0.95 2.29
N GLY A 49 -18.26 -0.96 3.07
CA GLY A 49 -16.93 -0.69 2.59
C GLY A 49 -16.65 0.79 2.31
N GLU A 50 -17.45 1.70 2.88
CA GLU A 50 -17.22 3.14 2.77
C GLU A 50 -16.16 3.57 3.80
N PRO A 51 -15.17 4.41 3.44
CA PRO A 51 -14.17 4.92 4.37
C PRO A 51 -14.79 5.73 5.52
N VAL A 52 -14.37 5.45 6.75
CA VAL A 52 -14.87 6.12 7.97
C VAL A 52 -13.79 6.93 8.67
N ALA A 53 -12.62 6.34 8.84
CA ALA A 53 -11.48 7.00 9.50
C ALA A 53 -10.17 6.39 9.00
N CYS A 54 -9.09 7.18 9.04
CA CYS A 54 -7.76 6.73 8.70
C CYS A 54 -6.73 7.36 9.64
N ALA A 55 -5.71 6.59 10.01
CA ALA A 55 -4.54 7.09 10.70
C ALA A 55 -3.29 6.43 10.11
N LEU A 56 -2.19 7.17 10.06
CA LEU A 56 -0.92 6.68 9.50
C LEU A 56 0.27 7.30 10.22
N GLU A 57 1.36 6.55 10.27
CA GLU A 57 2.60 7.01 10.90
C GLU A 57 3.80 6.51 10.11
N PHE A 58 4.78 7.39 9.90
CA PHE A 58 6.08 7.00 9.36
C PHE A 58 6.82 6.12 10.37
N ALA A 59 7.25 4.94 9.95
CA ALA A 59 7.90 3.96 10.82
C ALA A 59 8.95 3.14 10.04
N GLN A 60 10.00 2.73 10.73
CA GLN A 60 11.07 1.89 10.18
C GLN A 60 11.16 0.56 10.94
N VAL A 61 10.01 -0.02 11.25
CA VAL A 61 9.85 -1.27 12.03
C VAL A 61 9.66 -2.50 11.15
N VAL A 62 9.48 -2.28 9.84
CA VAL A 62 9.39 -3.31 8.80
C VAL A 62 10.47 -3.04 7.76
N ARG A 63 11.15 -4.08 7.29
CA ARG A 63 12.14 -4.01 6.21
C ARG A 63 11.90 -5.13 5.23
N ASP A 64 11.74 -4.78 3.95
CA ASP A 64 11.52 -5.73 2.85
C ASP A 64 10.41 -6.76 3.18
N GLY A 65 9.29 -6.24 3.73
CA GLY A 65 8.14 -7.05 4.12
C GLY A 65 8.30 -7.85 5.42
N LEU A 66 9.42 -7.71 6.14
CA LEU A 66 9.67 -8.41 7.40
C LEU A 66 9.62 -7.46 8.60
N VAL A 67 8.90 -7.82 9.64
CA VAL A 67 8.90 -7.07 10.92
C VAL A 67 10.25 -7.25 11.59
N VAL A 68 11.04 -6.17 11.69
CA VAL A 68 12.37 -6.16 12.31
C VAL A 68 12.36 -5.59 13.73
N ASP A 69 11.34 -4.83 14.08
CA ASP A 69 11.07 -4.37 15.45
C ASP A 69 9.62 -4.67 15.82
N TYR A 70 9.42 -5.83 16.43
CA TYR A 70 8.09 -6.32 16.85
C TYR A 70 7.43 -5.40 17.88
N VAL A 71 8.21 -4.96 18.87
CA VAL A 71 7.69 -4.13 19.97
C VAL A 71 7.29 -2.76 19.45
N GLY A 72 8.17 -2.14 18.66
CA GLY A 72 7.89 -0.85 18.03
C GLY A 72 6.68 -0.92 17.11
N ALA A 73 6.58 -1.94 16.25
CA ALA A 73 5.44 -2.15 15.37
C ALA A 73 4.12 -2.26 16.16
N THR A 74 4.10 -3.12 17.21
CA THR A 74 2.91 -3.30 18.05
C THR A 74 2.50 -2.01 18.76
N GLN A 75 3.47 -1.23 19.27
CA GLN A 75 3.19 0.04 19.92
C GLN A 75 2.62 1.08 18.96
N ILE A 76 3.13 1.15 17.72
CA ILE A 76 2.63 2.07 16.70
C ILE A 76 1.19 1.70 16.32
N VAL A 77 0.92 0.42 16.01
CA VAL A 77 -0.45 -0.03 15.68
C VAL A 77 -1.40 0.29 16.83
N ARG A 78 -1.03 -0.04 18.07
CA ARG A 78 -1.85 0.25 19.26
C ARG A 78 -2.16 1.75 19.41
N ARG A 79 -1.16 2.62 19.16
CA ARG A 79 -1.34 4.07 19.19
C ARG A 79 -2.29 4.56 18.11
N LEU A 80 -2.13 4.10 16.87
CA LEU A 80 -3.00 4.48 15.73
C LEU A 80 -4.44 4.00 15.96
N VAL A 81 -4.61 2.76 16.41
CA VAL A 81 -5.93 2.20 16.76
C VAL A 81 -6.57 3.00 17.89
N GLY A 82 -5.83 3.30 18.96
CA GLY A 82 -6.33 4.12 20.09
C GLY A 82 -6.77 5.53 19.64
N GLN A 83 -6.00 6.19 18.76
CA GLN A 83 -6.37 7.47 18.18
C GLN A 83 -7.67 7.38 17.36
N LEU A 84 -7.85 6.30 16.61
CA LEU A 84 -9.06 6.10 15.81
C LEU A 84 -10.27 5.79 16.71
N GLN A 85 -10.11 4.95 17.75
CA GLN A 85 -11.15 4.66 18.73
C GLN A 85 -11.60 5.93 19.49
N GLU A 86 -10.65 6.77 19.89
CA GLU A 86 -10.96 8.06 20.51
C GLU A 86 -11.74 8.98 19.57
N ARG A 87 -11.31 9.11 18.30
CA ARG A 87 -12.01 9.92 17.28
C ARG A 87 -13.40 9.40 16.95
N LEU A 88 -13.61 8.07 16.99
CA LEU A 88 -14.87 7.38 16.70
C LEU A 88 -15.78 7.28 17.93
N GLY A 89 -15.25 7.44 19.14
CA GLY A 89 -15.98 7.26 20.39
C GLY A 89 -16.39 5.81 20.66
N ARG A 90 -15.68 4.82 20.09
CA ARG A 90 -16.01 3.39 20.20
C ARG A 90 -14.80 2.49 19.94
N GLU A 91 -14.88 1.26 20.45
CA GLU A 91 -13.89 0.22 20.22
C GLU A 91 -13.91 -0.30 18.77
N LEU A 92 -12.74 -0.78 18.32
CA LEU A 92 -12.52 -1.48 17.07
C LEU A 92 -12.10 -2.92 17.39
N GLU A 93 -12.66 -3.89 16.70
CA GLU A 93 -12.50 -5.32 17.06
C GLU A 93 -11.79 -6.10 15.96
N ASP A 94 -12.40 -6.21 14.78
CA ASP A 94 -11.92 -7.06 13.68
C ASP A 94 -11.02 -6.32 12.70
N ALA A 95 -9.92 -6.98 12.32
CA ALA A 95 -8.96 -6.45 11.37
C ALA A 95 -8.57 -7.46 10.29
N ALA A 96 -8.27 -6.95 9.10
CA ALA A 96 -7.52 -7.65 8.08
C ALA A 96 -6.11 -7.05 7.98
N ILE A 97 -5.15 -7.84 7.49
CA ILE A 97 -3.78 -7.42 7.20
C ILE A 97 -3.37 -7.90 5.82
N ALA A 98 -2.35 -7.25 5.24
CA ALA A 98 -1.68 -7.76 4.06
C ALA A 98 -0.18 -7.98 4.29
N VAL A 99 0.39 -8.83 3.45
CA VAL A 99 1.82 -9.16 3.41
C VAL A 99 2.28 -9.20 1.95
N PRO A 100 3.57 -9.05 1.66
CA PRO A 100 4.08 -9.22 0.31
C PRO A 100 3.74 -10.60 -0.28
N PRO A 101 3.57 -10.70 -1.61
CA PRO A 101 3.32 -11.98 -2.27
C PRO A 101 4.41 -13.02 -1.96
N GLY A 102 4.00 -14.24 -1.65
CA GLY A 102 4.94 -15.31 -1.35
C GLY A 102 5.55 -15.29 0.06
N THR A 103 5.08 -14.39 0.93
CA THR A 103 5.49 -14.33 2.34
C THR A 103 5.24 -15.68 3.04
N GLY A 104 6.24 -16.16 3.77
CA GLY A 104 6.18 -17.43 4.49
C GLY A 104 5.19 -17.45 5.66
N VAL A 105 4.82 -18.65 6.12
CA VAL A 105 3.85 -18.82 7.22
C VAL A 105 4.30 -18.15 8.52
N ARG A 106 5.62 -18.16 8.82
CA ARG A 106 6.17 -17.56 10.05
C ARG A 106 6.09 -16.03 10.01
N GLU A 107 6.41 -15.45 8.87
CA GLU A 107 6.35 -14.02 8.64
C GLU A 107 4.90 -13.52 8.70
N CYS A 108 3.96 -14.24 8.08
CA CYS A 108 2.52 -13.97 8.20
C CYS A 108 2.07 -14.01 9.67
N ALA A 109 2.54 -15.00 10.46
CA ALA A 109 2.23 -15.10 11.88
C ALA A 109 2.78 -13.91 12.67
N THR A 110 3.98 -13.41 12.33
CA THR A 110 4.55 -12.23 12.98
C THR A 110 3.71 -10.98 12.75
N HIS A 111 3.28 -10.74 11.50
CA HIS A 111 2.37 -9.62 11.17
C HIS A 111 1.05 -9.74 11.95
N ARG A 112 0.45 -10.93 11.97
CA ARG A 112 -0.75 -11.21 12.77
C ARG A 112 -0.54 -10.85 14.24
N HIS A 113 0.52 -11.36 14.86
CA HIS A 113 0.78 -11.13 16.29
C HIS A 113 1.04 -9.66 16.63
N VAL A 114 1.64 -8.87 15.72
CA VAL A 114 1.77 -7.41 15.90
C VAL A 114 0.40 -6.77 16.06
N VAL A 115 -0.55 -7.12 15.21
CA VAL A 115 -1.90 -6.50 15.18
C VAL A 115 -2.76 -7.04 16.33
N GLU A 116 -2.69 -8.34 16.62
CA GLU A 116 -3.35 -8.93 17.79
C GLU A 116 -2.79 -8.38 19.11
N GLY A 117 -1.47 -8.18 19.18
CA GLY A 117 -0.82 -7.52 20.31
C GLY A 117 -1.24 -6.06 20.50
N ALA A 118 -1.77 -5.41 19.50
CA ALA A 118 -2.34 -4.08 19.58
C ALA A 118 -3.82 -4.06 20.03
N GLY A 119 -4.46 -5.24 20.17
CA GLY A 119 -5.82 -5.38 20.68
C GLY A 119 -6.89 -5.66 19.62
N LEU A 120 -6.51 -5.93 18.37
CA LEU A 120 -7.43 -6.27 17.29
C LEU A 120 -7.45 -7.78 17.04
N ASN A 121 -8.58 -8.31 16.57
CA ASN A 121 -8.73 -9.70 16.13
C ASN A 121 -8.46 -9.81 14.64
N VAL A 122 -7.39 -10.53 14.22
CA VAL A 122 -7.05 -10.66 12.79
C VAL A 122 -7.90 -11.76 12.14
N THR A 123 -8.88 -11.35 11.36
CA THR A 123 -9.84 -12.24 10.67
C THR A 123 -9.37 -12.67 9.28
N SER A 124 -8.51 -11.89 8.63
CA SER A 124 -8.04 -12.17 7.26
C SER A 124 -6.59 -11.72 7.06
N ILE A 125 -5.83 -12.53 6.30
CA ILE A 125 -4.48 -12.20 5.82
C ILE A 125 -4.47 -12.38 4.30
N LEU A 126 -3.98 -11.37 3.60
CA LEU A 126 -3.98 -11.28 2.13
C LEU A 126 -2.56 -10.99 1.63
N ASP A 127 -2.32 -11.19 0.34
CA ASP A 127 -1.22 -10.52 -0.33
C ASP A 127 -1.62 -9.08 -0.74
N GLU A 128 -0.65 -8.17 -0.77
CA GLU A 128 -0.86 -6.74 -1.04
C GLU A 128 -1.57 -6.49 -2.39
N PRO A 129 -1.17 -7.10 -3.53
CA PRO A 129 -1.87 -6.90 -4.79
C PRO A 129 -3.32 -7.45 -4.78
N THR A 130 -3.60 -8.53 -4.07
CA THR A 130 -4.98 -9.04 -3.89
C THR A 130 -5.81 -8.02 -3.09
N ALA A 131 -5.23 -7.45 -2.03
CA ALA A 131 -5.87 -6.36 -1.29
C ALA A 131 -6.14 -5.17 -2.21
N ALA A 132 -5.14 -4.70 -2.97
CA ALA A 132 -5.29 -3.61 -3.92
C ALA A 132 -6.41 -3.88 -4.94
N ASN A 133 -6.57 -5.13 -5.40
CA ASN A 133 -7.61 -5.48 -6.36
C ASN A 133 -9.04 -5.38 -5.80
N ALA A 134 -9.24 -5.42 -4.50
CA ALA A 134 -10.55 -5.14 -3.90
C ALA A 134 -11.03 -3.70 -4.18
N VAL A 135 -10.09 -2.76 -4.39
CA VAL A 135 -10.38 -1.38 -4.78
C VAL A 135 -10.44 -1.22 -6.29
N LEU A 136 -9.45 -1.80 -7.00
CA LEU A 136 -9.25 -1.59 -8.44
C LEU A 136 -10.22 -2.39 -9.31
N ASN A 137 -10.68 -3.54 -8.84
CA ASN A 137 -11.55 -4.49 -9.57
C ASN A 137 -11.02 -4.80 -10.98
N VAL A 138 -9.71 -5.07 -11.09
CA VAL A 138 -9.04 -5.46 -12.32
C VAL A 138 -9.44 -6.87 -12.70
N GLN A 139 -9.89 -7.08 -13.93
CA GLN A 139 -10.23 -8.39 -14.46
C GLN A 139 -9.06 -9.00 -15.24
N ASN A 140 -8.34 -8.20 -16.04
CA ASN A 140 -7.19 -8.63 -16.82
C ASN A 140 -6.10 -7.56 -16.74
N GLY A 141 -4.85 -7.97 -16.57
CA GLY A 141 -3.71 -7.06 -16.46
C GLY A 141 -2.78 -7.44 -15.31
N VAL A 142 -1.89 -6.54 -14.92
CA VAL A 142 -0.99 -6.69 -13.78
C VAL A 142 -1.18 -5.55 -12.79
N ILE A 143 -1.34 -5.88 -11.51
CA ILE A 143 -1.24 -4.93 -10.41
C ILE A 143 0.20 -4.97 -9.93
N VAL A 144 0.82 -3.80 -9.83
CA VAL A 144 2.19 -3.61 -9.35
C VAL A 144 2.14 -2.68 -8.15
N ASP A 145 2.41 -3.24 -6.97
CA ASP A 145 2.52 -2.49 -5.72
C ASP A 145 3.99 -2.16 -5.46
N ILE A 146 4.35 -0.89 -5.59
CA ILE A 146 5.71 -0.42 -5.31
C ILE A 146 5.71 0.27 -3.95
N GLY A 147 6.04 -0.52 -2.93
CA GLY A 147 6.16 -0.09 -1.55
C GLY A 147 7.50 0.61 -1.24
N GLY A 148 7.80 0.74 0.04
CA GLY A 148 9.09 1.26 0.51
C GLY A 148 10.26 0.29 0.27
N GLY A 149 10.06 -1.00 0.55
CA GLY A 149 11.08 -2.05 0.45
C GLY A 149 11.01 -2.86 -0.83
N THR A 150 9.82 -3.26 -1.24
CA THR A 150 9.59 -4.25 -2.30
C THR A 150 8.72 -3.73 -3.44
N THR A 151 8.71 -4.47 -4.54
CA THR A 151 7.79 -4.36 -5.66
C THR A 151 7.06 -5.68 -5.82
N GLY A 152 5.83 -5.74 -5.34
CA GLY A 152 4.93 -6.86 -5.49
C GLY A 152 4.17 -6.81 -6.82
N LEU A 153 4.02 -7.96 -7.48
CA LEU A 153 3.28 -8.08 -8.74
C LEU A 153 2.24 -9.19 -8.65
N SER A 154 1.03 -8.92 -9.16
CA SER A 154 0.01 -9.95 -9.39
C SER A 154 -0.58 -9.79 -10.78
N ILE A 155 -0.49 -10.86 -11.60
CA ILE A 155 -1.14 -10.92 -12.91
C ILE A 155 -2.51 -11.55 -12.74
N LEU A 156 -3.52 -10.89 -13.28
CA LEU A 156 -4.92 -11.31 -13.23
C LEU A 156 -5.42 -11.68 -14.62
N GLU A 157 -6.15 -12.80 -14.67
CA GLU A 157 -6.92 -13.23 -15.82
C GLU A 157 -8.35 -13.56 -15.37
N ASN A 158 -9.34 -12.91 -15.96
CA ASN A 158 -10.76 -13.06 -15.60
C ASN A 158 -11.01 -12.87 -14.09
N GLY A 159 -10.38 -11.86 -13.49
CA GLY A 159 -10.49 -11.52 -12.07
C GLY A 159 -9.77 -12.48 -11.12
N LYS A 160 -9.03 -13.47 -11.65
CA LYS A 160 -8.27 -14.43 -10.82
C LYS A 160 -6.78 -14.16 -10.93
N VAL A 161 -6.08 -14.22 -9.82
CA VAL A 161 -4.63 -14.15 -9.77
C VAL A 161 -4.05 -15.45 -10.36
N VAL A 162 -3.25 -15.32 -11.43
CA VAL A 162 -2.60 -16.45 -12.12
C VAL A 162 -1.08 -16.47 -11.94
N TYR A 163 -0.51 -15.36 -11.47
CA TYR A 163 0.93 -15.26 -11.18
C TYR A 163 1.17 -14.19 -10.15
N VAL A 164 2.11 -14.45 -9.24
CA VAL A 164 2.61 -13.48 -8.26
C VAL A 164 4.13 -13.48 -8.26
N ALA A 165 4.72 -12.32 -7.94
CA ALA A 165 6.15 -12.17 -7.66
C ALA A 165 6.35 -11.03 -6.67
N ASP A 166 7.44 -11.06 -5.94
CA ASP A 166 7.91 -9.97 -5.08
C ASP A 166 9.41 -9.78 -5.29
N GLU A 167 9.81 -8.53 -5.52
CA GLU A 167 11.20 -8.16 -5.79
C GLU A 167 11.68 -7.15 -4.73
N PRO A 168 12.88 -7.34 -4.15
CA PRO A 168 13.40 -6.48 -3.10
C PRO A 168 13.89 -5.14 -3.66
N THR A 169 13.00 -4.39 -4.31
CA THR A 169 13.27 -3.09 -4.92
C THR A 169 12.07 -2.18 -4.68
N GLY A 170 12.26 -1.09 -3.97
CA GLY A 170 11.20 -0.15 -3.61
C GLY A 170 11.72 1.27 -3.41
N GLY A 171 10.91 2.12 -2.79
CA GLY A 171 11.19 3.55 -2.58
C GLY A 171 12.44 3.85 -1.75
N THR A 172 12.90 2.91 -0.92
CA THR A 172 14.16 2.99 -0.19
C THR A 172 15.35 3.16 -1.14
N HIS A 173 15.34 2.47 -2.29
CA HIS A 173 16.40 2.61 -3.28
C HIS A 173 16.46 4.01 -3.89
N LEU A 174 15.31 4.66 -4.09
CA LEU A 174 15.24 6.05 -4.53
C LEU A 174 15.89 6.97 -3.49
N SER A 175 15.57 6.77 -2.22
CA SER A 175 16.10 7.59 -1.12
C SER A 175 17.59 7.40 -0.91
N LEU A 176 18.11 6.18 -1.07
CA LEU A 176 19.55 5.90 -1.03
C LEU A 176 20.30 6.61 -2.17
N VAL A 177 19.75 6.64 -3.38
CA VAL A 177 20.35 7.36 -4.51
C VAL A 177 20.32 8.86 -4.26
N LEU A 178 19.22 9.41 -3.72
CA LEU A 178 19.14 10.84 -3.35
C LEU A 178 20.11 11.18 -2.22
N SER A 179 20.22 10.34 -1.19
CA SER A 179 21.17 10.49 -0.10
C SER A 179 22.62 10.59 -0.63
N GLY A 180 23.00 9.66 -1.51
CA GLY A 180 24.32 9.67 -2.14
C GLY A 180 24.54 10.88 -3.05
N ASN A 181 23.53 11.26 -3.85
CA ASN A 181 23.64 12.39 -4.79
C ASN A 181 23.78 13.74 -4.08
N TYR A 182 23.05 13.94 -2.97
CA TYR A 182 23.06 15.21 -2.23
C TYR A 182 24.02 15.21 -1.02
N GLY A 183 24.60 14.08 -0.65
CA GLY A 183 25.46 13.97 0.53
C GLY A 183 24.70 14.20 1.85
N VAL A 184 23.44 13.78 1.93
CA VAL A 184 22.55 13.97 3.09
C VAL A 184 22.20 12.64 3.75
N SER A 185 21.61 12.67 4.95
CA SER A 185 21.12 11.46 5.62
C SER A 185 19.94 10.83 4.85
N PHE A 186 19.63 9.56 5.16
CA PHE A 186 18.48 8.87 4.59
C PHE A 186 17.17 9.59 4.91
N GLU A 187 17.01 10.06 6.15
CA GLU A 187 15.82 10.79 6.62
C GLU A 187 15.63 12.11 5.87
N GLU A 188 16.73 12.81 5.58
CA GLU A 188 16.67 14.04 4.80
C GLU A 188 16.37 13.73 3.33
N ALA A 189 16.93 12.68 2.77
CA ALA A 189 16.62 12.21 1.43
C ALA A 189 15.13 11.82 1.29
N GLU A 190 14.53 11.21 2.31
CA GLU A 190 13.09 10.92 2.37
C GLU A 190 12.24 12.20 2.34
N LYS A 191 12.64 13.26 3.04
CA LYS A 191 11.96 14.56 2.97
C LYS A 191 12.08 15.17 1.58
N ILE A 192 13.29 15.17 1.02
CA ILE A 192 13.55 15.66 -0.35
C ILE A 192 12.69 14.91 -1.37
N LYS A 193 12.63 13.59 -1.28
CA LYS A 193 11.82 12.73 -2.18
C LYS A 193 10.35 13.11 -2.16
N LYS A 194 9.82 13.47 -1.00
CA LYS A 194 8.39 13.79 -0.78
C LYS A 194 8.05 15.26 -1.03
N ASP A 195 9.03 16.13 -1.19
CA ASP A 195 8.81 17.56 -1.38
C ASP A 195 8.18 17.86 -2.76
N PRO A 196 6.93 18.37 -2.81
CA PRO A 196 6.27 18.67 -4.07
C PRO A 196 7.02 19.70 -4.94
N ALA A 197 7.76 20.62 -4.31
CA ALA A 197 8.53 21.65 -5.02
C ALA A 197 9.77 21.07 -5.73
N ARG A 198 10.28 19.91 -5.28
CA ARG A 198 11.50 19.28 -5.78
C ARG A 198 11.24 18.09 -6.71
N GLN A 199 10.01 17.75 -7.01
CA GLN A 199 9.65 16.53 -7.76
C GLN A 199 10.39 16.40 -9.10
N ARG A 200 10.56 17.49 -9.86
CA ARG A 200 11.27 17.46 -11.14
C ARG A 200 12.76 17.14 -10.98
N GLU A 201 13.40 17.70 -9.96
CA GLU A 201 14.80 17.46 -9.63
C GLU A 201 14.98 16.01 -9.15
N VAL A 202 14.16 15.59 -8.19
CA VAL A 202 14.13 14.23 -7.65
C VAL A 202 13.98 13.22 -8.78
N PHE A 203 12.99 13.40 -9.66
CA PHE A 203 12.75 12.52 -10.79
C PHE A 203 13.99 12.34 -11.68
N THR A 204 14.72 13.44 -11.95
CA THR A 204 15.94 13.38 -12.76
C THR A 204 17.01 12.49 -12.12
N VAL A 205 17.19 12.60 -10.80
CA VAL A 205 18.19 11.84 -10.04
C VAL A 205 17.81 10.36 -9.94
N VAL A 206 16.53 10.05 -9.66
CA VAL A 206 16.08 8.68 -9.42
C VAL A 206 15.64 7.92 -10.68
N LYS A 207 15.60 8.57 -11.83
CA LYS A 207 15.18 7.98 -13.10
C LYS A 207 15.84 6.63 -13.40
N PRO A 208 17.16 6.43 -13.24
CA PRO A 208 17.78 5.12 -13.50
C PRO A 208 17.25 4.00 -12.61
N VAL A 209 16.84 4.33 -11.37
CA VAL A 209 16.22 3.34 -10.46
C VAL A 209 14.82 2.96 -10.94
N ILE A 210 14.04 3.94 -11.43
CA ILE A 210 12.72 3.69 -12.00
C ILE A 210 12.82 2.85 -13.28
N GLU A 211 13.80 3.13 -14.13
CA GLU A 211 14.09 2.34 -15.34
C GLU A 211 14.44 0.88 -14.97
N LYS A 212 15.21 0.67 -13.89
CA LYS A 212 15.49 -0.67 -13.36
C LYS A 212 14.21 -1.36 -12.88
N MET A 213 13.35 -0.65 -12.11
CA MET A 213 12.07 -1.18 -11.66
C MET A 213 11.18 -1.57 -12.86
N ALA A 214 11.11 -0.72 -13.88
CA ALA A 214 10.36 -0.99 -15.11
C ALA A 214 10.90 -2.22 -15.86
N SER A 215 12.23 -2.41 -15.92
CA SER A 215 12.85 -3.60 -16.48
C SER A 215 12.50 -4.87 -15.70
N ILE A 216 12.46 -4.80 -14.37
CA ILE A 216 12.02 -5.91 -13.50
C ILE A 216 10.56 -6.26 -13.81
N ILE A 217 9.66 -5.27 -13.80
CA ILE A 217 8.25 -5.47 -14.16
C ILE A 217 8.14 -6.12 -15.53
N ASN A 218 8.86 -5.61 -16.53
CA ASN A 218 8.86 -6.14 -17.90
C ASN A 218 9.31 -7.61 -17.95
N SER A 219 10.30 -8.01 -17.14
CA SER A 219 10.77 -9.41 -17.08
C SER A 219 9.67 -10.37 -16.61
N HIS A 220 8.83 -9.94 -15.65
CA HIS A 220 7.73 -10.73 -15.12
C HIS A 220 6.52 -10.81 -16.04
N ILE A 221 6.22 -9.76 -16.81
CA ILE A 221 5.07 -9.74 -17.73
C ILE A 221 5.39 -10.29 -19.12
N ARG A 222 6.68 -10.44 -19.45
CA ARG A 222 7.13 -10.91 -20.77
C ARG A 222 6.61 -12.32 -21.07
N GLY A 223 5.96 -12.46 -22.24
CA GLY A 223 5.38 -13.73 -22.67
C GLY A 223 4.07 -14.10 -21.97
N ARG A 224 3.52 -13.22 -21.12
CA ARG A 224 2.21 -13.39 -20.47
C ARG A 224 1.17 -12.48 -21.12
N ASN A 225 -0.09 -12.85 -20.98
CA ASN A 225 -1.21 -12.06 -21.54
C ASN A 225 -1.55 -10.90 -20.60
N VAL A 226 -0.72 -9.85 -20.61
CA VAL A 226 -0.94 -8.61 -19.84
C VAL A 226 -1.30 -7.48 -20.80
N SER A 227 -2.51 -6.93 -20.64
CA SER A 227 -2.98 -5.78 -21.44
C SER A 227 -2.50 -4.46 -20.82
N ASP A 228 -2.67 -4.29 -19.52
CA ASP A 228 -2.49 -3.03 -18.79
C ASP A 228 -1.71 -3.25 -17.49
N ILE A 229 -1.03 -2.21 -17.04
CA ILE A 229 -0.32 -2.17 -15.75
C ILE A 229 -1.04 -1.17 -14.83
N TYR A 230 -1.37 -1.61 -13.62
CA TYR A 230 -2.01 -0.80 -12.59
C TYR A 230 -1.02 -0.58 -11.45
N LEU A 231 -0.57 0.69 -11.26
CA LEU A 231 0.41 1.04 -10.24
C LEU A 231 -0.28 1.46 -8.94
N VAL A 232 0.14 0.85 -7.85
CA VAL A 232 -0.24 1.20 -6.48
C VAL A 232 1.00 1.25 -5.58
N GLY A 233 0.81 1.61 -4.31
CA GLY A 233 1.89 1.74 -3.35
C GLY A 233 2.50 3.14 -3.26
N GLY A 234 3.12 3.42 -2.12
CA GLY A 234 3.61 4.77 -1.78
C GLY A 234 4.67 5.32 -2.71
N THR A 235 5.51 4.47 -3.29
CA THR A 235 6.54 4.90 -4.24
C THR A 235 5.95 5.39 -5.56
N CYS A 236 4.78 4.88 -5.94
CA CYS A 236 4.04 5.32 -7.13
C CYS A 236 3.47 6.75 -7.02
N CYS A 237 3.51 7.37 -5.83
CA CYS A 237 3.20 8.80 -5.67
C CYS A 237 4.20 9.71 -6.38
N LEU A 238 5.38 9.20 -6.72
CA LEU A 238 6.36 9.97 -7.49
C LEU A 238 5.76 10.34 -8.85
N LYS A 239 5.81 11.63 -9.17
CA LYS A 239 5.23 12.17 -10.40
C LYS A 239 5.96 11.62 -11.63
N ASP A 240 5.21 11.34 -12.68
CA ASP A 240 5.70 10.89 -14.00
C ASP A 240 6.37 9.48 -14.00
N MET A 241 6.34 8.75 -12.87
CA MET A 241 6.88 7.39 -12.79
C MET A 241 6.20 6.44 -13.80
N GLU A 242 4.89 6.56 -13.95
CA GLU A 242 4.08 5.80 -14.89
C GLU A 242 4.56 5.96 -16.34
N THR A 243 5.09 7.12 -16.71
CA THR A 243 5.56 7.37 -18.08
C THR A 243 6.81 6.56 -18.43
N ILE A 244 7.73 6.38 -17.46
CA ILE A 244 8.91 5.54 -17.64
C ILE A 244 8.49 4.08 -17.75
N ILE A 245 7.63 3.61 -16.84
CA ILE A 245 7.17 2.22 -16.83
C ILE A 245 6.42 1.90 -18.14
N ALA A 246 5.54 2.79 -18.61
CA ALA A 246 4.84 2.61 -19.88
C ALA A 246 5.82 2.53 -21.07
N LYS A 247 6.84 3.38 -21.11
CA LYS A 247 7.87 3.40 -22.16
C LYS A 247 8.69 2.12 -22.18
N GLU A 248 9.15 1.65 -21.03
CA GLU A 248 10.02 0.49 -20.92
C GLU A 248 9.29 -0.84 -21.16
N THR A 249 8.02 -0.91 -20.75
CA THR A 249 7.19 -2.12 -20.87
C THR A 249 6.41 -2.18 -22.19
N GLY A 250 6.22 -1.05 -22.87
CA GLY A 250 5.36 -0.92 -24.04
C GLY A 250 3.87 -1.17 -23.74
N LYS A 251 3.45 -1.08 -22.46
CA LYS A 251 2.08 -1.30 -22.00
C LYS A 251 1.45 -0.02 -21.49
N PRO A 252 0.13 0.15 -21.65
CA PRO A 252 -0.60 1.20 -20.95
C PRO A 252 -0.42 1.07 -19.43
N VAL A 253 -0.18 2.19 -18.75
CA VAL A 253 -0.03 2.24 -17.30
C VAL A 253 -1.09 3.16 -16.73
N CYS A 254 -1.84 2.66 -15.76
CA CYS A 254 -2.83 3.40 -15.00
C CYS A 254 -2.40 3.53 -13.55
N LYS A 255 -2.58 4.71 -12.99
CA LYS A 255 -2.24 5.04 -11.61
C LYS A 255 -3.34 5.92 -11.03
N PRO A 256 -3.96 5.57 -9.88
CA PRO A 256 -4.87 6.46 -9.16
C PRO A 256 -4.16 7.74 -8.70
N SER A 257 -4.92 8.77 -8.38
CA SER A 257 -4.38 10.07 -7.91
C SER A 257 -3.53 9.92 -6.65
N ASN A 258 -3.95 9.07 -5.72
CA ASN A 258 -3.16 8.68 -4.56
C ASN A 258 -3.00 7.15 -4.48
N PRO A 259 -2.00 6.58 -5.16
CA PRO A 259 -1.78 5.13 -5.19
C PRO A 259 -1.35 4.55 -3.82
N PHE A 260 -0.87 5.40 -2.89
CA PHE A 260 -0.47 4.99 -1.54
C PHE A 260 -1.65 4.44 -0.71
N LEU A 261 -2.86 4.96 -0.91
CA LEU A 261 -4.03 4.58 -0.11
C LEU A 261 -4.81 3.38 -0.67
N VAL A 262 -4.44 2.87 -1.85
CA VAL A 262 -5.18 1.78 -2.51
C VAL A 262 -5.07 0.48 -1.72
N THR A 263 -3.86 0.03 -1.43
CA THR A 263 -3.60 -1.22 -0.70
C THR A 263 -4.18 -1.17 0.73
N PRO A 264 -3.96 -0.11 1.54
CA PRO A 264 -4.58 0.00 2.87
C PRO A 264 -6.11 -0.04 2.85
N LEU A 265 -6.75 0.64 1.89
CA LEU A 265 -8.21 0.57 1.72
C LEU A 265 -8.65 -0.84 1.34
N GLY A 266 -7.95 -1.47 0.40
CA GLY A 266 -8.25 -2.83 -0.04
C GLY A 266 -8.13 -3.85 1.08
N ILE A 267 -7.19 -3.68 2.01
CA ILE A 267 -7.07 -4.51 3.21
C ILE A 267 -8.36 -4.38 4.05
N ALA A 268 -8.79 -3.14 4.35
CA ALA A 268 -10.00 -2.90 5.13
C ALA A 268 -11.27 -3.48 4.46
N LEU A 269 -11.39 -3.37 3.15
CA LEU A 269 -12.49 -3.95 2.37
C LEU A 269 -12.57 -5.48 2.48
N ASN A 270 -11.44 -6.16 2.66
CA ASN A 270 -11.39 -7.61 2.84
C ASN A 270 -11.60 -8.06 4.29
N CYS A 271 -11.70 -7.14 5.24
CA CYS A 271 -12.19 -7.41 6.58
C CYS A 271 -13.72 -7.48 6.65
N VAL A 272 -14.42 -6.79 5.73
CA VAL A 272 -15.88 -6.82 5.63
C VAL A 272 -16.33 -8.22 5.21
N PRO A 273 -17.24 -8.88 5.96
CA PRO A 273 -17.78 -10.19 5.57
C PRO A 273 -18.40 -10.12 4.16
N LYS A 274 -18.15 -11.15 3.36
CA LYS A 274 -18.81 -11.30 2.06
C LYS A 274 -20.06 -12.14 2.27
N ASP A 275 -21.23 -11.57 1.99
CA ASP A 275 -22.52 -12.28 2.01
C ASP A 275 -22.53 -13.49 1.06
#